data_d489d0359deb0db64838b231e8ca206c
#
_entry.id   d489d0359deb0db64838b231e8ca206c
#
_cell.length_a   1.000
_cell.length_b   1.000
_cell.length_c   1.000
_cell.angle_alpha   90.00
_cell.angle_beta   90.00
_cell.angle_gamma   90.00
#
_symmetry.space_group_name_H-M   'P 1'
#
loop_
_entity.id
_entity.type
_entity.pdbx_description
1 polymer ?
#
loop_
_entity_poly.entity_id
_entity_poly.type
_entity_poly.pdbx_seq_one_letter_code
_entity_poly.pdbx_strand_id
1 'polypeptide(L)'
;LEYFGEGKIQAGVYDGDTMPAERSRIRKSANIILTNPEMLNSAFLPNHSKYGFDFIFANLRYIVIDELHSYRGAFGAHLANIFRRMYRICQYYHSSPQFLCSSATIANPVELAKKVCGTAFSLIEKDGSPSPVREYRIIQPPEIKGHNDKVYGRYAASTVAADMLPDLVKEQRHFIAFGKSRR
;
A
#
# COMPACT_ATOMS: atom_id res chain seq x y z
N LEU A 1 -17.67 -7.15 -4.54
CA LEU A 1 -18.91 -6.33 -4.73
C LEU A 1 -20.19 -7.16 -4.55
N GLU A 2 -20.19 -8.45 -4.83
CA GLU A 2 -21.33 -9.37 -4.64
C GLU A 2 -21.81 -9.45 -3.18
N TYR A 3 -20.94 -9.23 -2.20
CA TYR A 3 -21.25 -9.32 -0.77
C TYR A 3 -22.16 -8.20 -0.24
N PHE A 4 -22.26 -7.07 -0.96
CA PHE A 4 -22.97 -5.86 -0.46
C PHE A 4 -24.26 -5.54 -1.23
N GLY A 5 -24.71 -6.40 -2.11
CA GLY A 5 -25.88 -6.20 -2.96
C GLY A 5 -25.60 -5.29 -4.16
N GLU A 6 -26.08 -5.70 -5.32
CA GLU A 6 -25.93 -4.93 -6.55
C GLU A 6 -26.46 -3.50 -6.39
N GLY A 7 -25.65 -2.52 -6.75
CA GLY A 7 -26.03 -1.11 -6.85
C GLY A 7 -25.92 -0.28 -5.57
N LYS A 8 -25.61 -0.85 -4.38
CA LYS A 8 -25.52 -0.08 -3.13
C LYS A 8 -24.17 0.57 -2.87
N ILE A 9 -23.08 -0.01 -3.37
CA ILE A 9 -21.73 0.52 -3.19
C ILE A 9 -21.08 0.73 -4.55
N GLN A 10 -20.67 1.97 -4.80
CA GLN A 10 -19.96 2.35 -6.00
C GLN A 10 -18.52 2.76 -5.61
N ALA A 11 -17.55 2.10 -6.22
CA ALA A 11 -16.14 2.44 -6.10
C ALA A 11 -15.62 3.07 -7.39
N GLY A 12 -14.68 4.00 -7.27
CA GLY A 12 -14.02 4.63 -8.41
C GLY A 12 -12.56 4.94 -8.15
N VAL A 13 -11.74 4.82 -9.18
CA VAL A 13 -10.33 5.23 -9.15
C VAL A 13 -10.24 6.67 -9.62
N TYR A 14 -9.66 7.53 -8.79
CA TYR A 14 -9.47 8.94 -9.09
C TYR A 14 -7.98 9.27 -9.05
N ASP A 15 -7.34 9.23 -10.19
CA ASP A 15 -5.90 9.47 -10.35
C ASP A 15 -5.58 10.37 -11.55
N GLY A 16 -4.30 10.44 -11.95
CA GLY A 16 -3.84 11.23 -13.09
C GLY A 16 -4.42 10.79 -14.42
N ASP A 17 -4.65 9.50 -14.58
CA ASP A 17 -5.09 8.89 -15.85
C ASP A 17 -6.62 8.83 -15.98
N THR A 18 -7.36 9.12 -14.90
CA THR A 18 -8.83 9.08 -14.89
C THR A 18 -9.41 10.18 -15.81
N MET A 19 -10.22 9.79 -16.75
CA MET A 19 -10.85 10.69 -17.71
C MET A 19 -11.79 11.71 -17.05
N PRO A 20 -11.93 12.96 -17.58
CA PRO A 20 -12.75 14.00 -16.95
C PRO A 20 -14.22 13.63 -16.71
N ALA A 21 -14.84 12.90 -17.63
CA ALA A 21 -16.21 12.42 -17.47
C ALA A 21 -16.34 11.44 -16.30
N GLU A 22 -15.38 10.52 -16.17
CA GLU A 22 -15.32 9.54 -15.07
C GLU A 22 -15.06 10.24 -13.74
N ARG A 23 -14.15 11.21 -13.68
CA ARG A 23 -13.93 12.05 -12.49
C ARG A 23 -15.21 12.71 -12.01
N SER A 24 -16.03 13.24 -12.95
CA SER A 24 -17.32 13.85 -12.61
C SER A 24 -18.31 12.82 -12.04
N ARG A 25 -18.36 11.62 -12.61
CA ARG A 25 -19.21 10.53 -12.13
C ARG A 25 -18.81 10.10 -10.71
N ILE A 26 -17.51 9.87 -10.48
CA ILE A 26 -16.98 9.47 -9.17
C ILE A 26 -17.37 10.48 -8.09
N ARG A 27 -17.16 11.77 -8.34
CA ARG A 27 -17.50 12.81 -7.35
C ARG A 27 -18.99 12.85 -6.98
N LYS A 28 -19.87 12.42 -7.90
CA LYS A 28 -21.34 12.46 -7.69
C LYS A 28 -21.90 11.21 -7.07
N SER A 29 -21.29 10.06 -7.31
CA SER A 29 -21.93 8.78 -6.99
C SER A 29 -21.07 7.77 -6.24
N ALA A 30 -19.74 7.94 -6.19
CA ALA A 30 -18.90 6.95 -5.55
C ALA A 30 -18.96 7.05 -4.01
N ASN A 31 -19.13 5.88 -3.38
CA ASN A 31 -19.05 5.71 -1.92
C ASN A 31 -17.60 5.42 -1.48
N ILE A 32 -16.81 4.82 -2.37
CA ILE A 32 -15.41 4.49 -2.14
C ILE A 32 -14.60 5.13 -3.27
N ILE A 33 -13.63 5.95 -2.90
CA ILE A 33 -12.72 6.61 -3.86
C ILE A 33 -11.31 6.12 -3.59
N LEU A 34 -10.72 5.43 -4.56
CA LEU A 34 -9.31 5.07 -4.56
C LEU A 34 -8.52 6.20 -5.20
N THR A 35 -7.56 6.73 -4.47
CA THR A 35 -6.74 7.84 -4.95
C THR A 35 -5.34 7.77 -4.35
N ASN A 36 -4.47 8.66 -4.73
CA ASN A 36 -3.12 8.75 -4.22
C ASN A 36 -2.86 10.11 -3.54
N PRO A 37 -1.78 10.23 -2.73
CA PRO A 37 -1.46 11.48 -2.04
C PRO A 37 -1.30 12.70 -2.95
N GLU A 38 -0.77 12.50 -4.15
CA GLU A 38 -0.57 13.59 -5.12
C GLU A 38 -1.91 14.15 -5.59
N MET A 39 -2.88 13.30 -5.89
CA MET A 39 -4.23 13.73 -6.25
C MET A 39 -4.95 14.44 -5.10
N LEU A 40 -4.77 13.97 -3.86
CA LEU A 40 -5.28 14.72 -2.71
C LEU A 40 -4.71 16.13 -2.67
N ASN A 41 -3.40 16.25 -2.84
CA ASN A 41 -2.71 17.54 -2.77
C ASN A 41 -3.04 18.48 -3.92
N SER A 42 -3.12 17.97 -5.16
CA SER A 42 -3.22 18.77 -6.38
C SER A 42 -4.67 18.99 -6.84
N ALA A 43 -5.57 18.06 -6.57
CA ALA A 43 -6.95 18.13 -7.05
C ALA A 43 -7.98 18.32 -5.94
N PHE A 44 -7.98 17.46 -4.90
CA PHE A 44 -9.03 17.47 -3.89
C PHE A 44 -8.95 18.69 -2.98
N LEU A 45 -7.80 18.92 -2.35
CA LEU A 45 -7.66 19.97 -1.35
C LEU A 45 -7.76 21.38 -1.94
N PRO A 46 -7.16 21.71 -3.09
CA PRO A 46 -7.31 23.04 -3.69
C PRO A 46 -8.74 23.34 -4.18
N ASN A 47 -9.47 22.30 -4.55
CA ASN A 47 -10.82 22.43 -5.10
C ASN A 47 -11.90 22.01 -4.10
N HIS A 48 -11.61 21.96 -2.81
CA HIS A 48 -12.51 21.42 -1.79
C HIS A 48 -13.91 22.05 -1.78
N SER A 49 -14.08 23.29 -2.25
CA SER A 49 -15.35 24.00 -2.32
C SER A 49 -16.01 23.99 -3.70
N LYS A 50 -15.47 23.21 -4.65
CA LYS A 50 -15.93 23.19 -6.05
C LYS A 50 -16.10 21.74 -6.54
N TYR A 51 -16.79 21.62 -7.67
CA TYR A 51 -16.91 20.37 -8.44
C TYR A 51 -17.46 19.16 -7.67
N GLY A 52 -18.10 19.35 -6.51
CA GLY A 52 -18.64 18.27 -5.67
C GLY A 52 -17.64 17.69 -4.66
N PHE A 53 -16.45 18.28 -4.53
CA PHE A 53 -15.51 17.88 -3.46
C PHE A 53 -16.02 18.29 -2.07
N ASP A 54 -16.75 19.38 -1.95
CA ASP A 54 -17.45 19.80 -0.73
C ASP A 54 -18.35 18.68 -0.18
N PHE A 55 -19.12 18.04 -1.05
CA PHE A 55 -19.94 16.89 -0.67
C PHE A 55 -19.10 15.72 -0.16
N ILE A 56 -17.97 15.42 -0.82
CA ILE A 56 -17.05 14.36 -0.39
C ILE A 56 -16.52 14.65 1.02
N PHE A 57 -15.99 15.86 1.25
CA PHE A 57 -15.43 16.22 2.56
C PHE A 57 -16.47 16.30 3.66
N ALA A 58 -17.68 16.77 3.35
CA ALA A 58 -18.78 16.82 4.30
C ALA A 58 -19.27 15.42 4.75
N ASN A 59 -19.16 14.44 3.88
CA ASN A 59 -19.64 13.07 4.13
C ASN A 59 -18.51 12.06 4.37
N LEU A 60 -17.27 12.50 4.44
CA LEU A 60 -16.11 11.63 4.65
C LEU A 60 -16.15 10.98 6.03
N ARG A 61 -16.21 9.65 6.06
CA ARG A 61 -16.25 8.87 7.31
C ARG A 61 -14.96 8.11 7.59
N TYR A 62 -14.32 7.61 6.54
CA TYR A 62 -13.12 6.79 6.67
C TYR A 62 -12.05 7.23 5.69
N ILE A 63 -10.82 7.21 6.16
CA ILE A 63 -9.61 7.39 5.36
C ILE A 63 -8.77 6.14 5.55
N VAL A 64 -8.66 5.34 4.48
CA VAL A 64 -7.90 4.10 4.51
C VAL A 64 -6.52 4.36 3.90
N ILE A 65 -5.47 4.04 4.64
CA ILE A 65 -4.08 4.14 4.21
C ILE A 65 -3.52 2.73 4.12
N ASP A 66 -3.29 2.30 2.91
CA ASP A 66 -2.63 1.03 2.64
C ASP A 66 -1.11 1.21 2.59
N GLU A 67 -0.37 0.14 2.89
CA GLU A 67 1.10 0.12 2.86
C GLU A 67 1.75 1.26 3.67
N LEU A 68 1.22 1.53 4.88
CA LEU A 68 1.68 2.63 5.74
C LEU A 68 3.21 2.65 5.92
N HIS A 69 3.86 1.47 5.92
CA HIS A 69 5.31 1.34 6.06
C HIS A 69 6.11 2.03 4.94
N SER A 70 5.49 2.31 3.81
CA SER A 70 6.10 3.04 2.69
C SER A 70 6.23 4.54 2.96
N TYR A 71 5.44 5.09 3.89
CA TYR A 71 5.40 6.53 4.18
C TYR A 71 6.40 6.90 5.27
N ARG A 72 7.69 6.88 4.93
CA ARG A 72 8.81 7.24 5.83
C ARG A 72 9.61 8.41 5.29
N GLY A 73 10.41 9.03 6.14
CA GLY A 73 11.31 10.13 5.77
C GLY A 73 10.55 11.31 5.17
N ALA A 74 11.11 11.92 4.12
CA ALA A 74 10.54 13.10 3.46
C ALA A 74 9.14 12.83 2.87
N PHE A 75 8.92 11.65 2.30
CA PHE A 75 7.63 11.27 1.74
C PHE A 75 6.53 11.17 2.81
N GLY A 76 6.85 10.54 3.95
CA GLY A 76 5.94 10.50 5.10
C GLY A 76 5.65 11.89 5.69
N ALA A 77 6.65 12.77 5.77
CA ALA A 77 6.47 14.13 6.22
C ALA A 77 5.56 14.94 5.27
N HIS A 78 5.72 14.74 3.97
CA HIS A 78 4.84 15.36 2.96
C HIS A 78 3.39 14.90 3.13
N LEU A 79 3.16 13.59 3.23
CA LEU A 79 1.82 13.02 3.45
C LEU A 79 1.19 13.53 4.76
N ALA A 80 1.97 13.62 5.83
CA ALA A 80 1.48 14.18 7.10
C ALA A 80 0.98 15.63 6.95
N ASN A 81 1.63 16.45 6.14
CA ASN A 81 1.18 17.80 5.85
C ASN A 81 -0.11 17.84 5.01
N ILE A 82 -0.26 16.91 4.05
CA ILE A 82 -1.50 16.73 3.28
C ILE A 82 -2.66 16.40 4.23
N PHE A 83 -2.47 15.45 5.14
CA PHE A 83 -3.51 15.06 6.10
C PHE A 83 -3.87 16.17 7.09
N ARG A 84 -2.90 16.96 7.55
CA ARG A 84 -3.21 18.14 8.39
C ARG A 84 -4.08 19.16 7.66
N ARG A 85 -3.84 19.39 6.37
CA ARG A 85 -4.68 20.26 5.55
C ARG A 85 -6.05 19.65 5.33
N MET A 86 -6.11 18.37 5.00
CA MET A 86 -7.36 17.63 4.81
C MET A 86 -8.22 17.66 6.07
N TYR A 87 -7.62 17.44 7.24
CA TYR A 87 -8.32 17.48 8.52
C TYR A 87 -8.98 18.83 8.79
N ARG A 88 -8.29 19.94 8.50
CA ARG A 88 -8.87 21.29 8.62
C ARG A 88 -10.06 21.50 7.69
N ILE A 89 -9.99 20.97 6.47
CA ILE A 89 -11.09 21.02 5.51
C ILE A 89 -12.27 20.17 6.02
N CYS A 90 -12.02 18.98 6.52
CA CYS A 90 -13.06 18.15 7.14
C CYS A 90 -13.73 18.87 8.31
N GLN A 91 -12.97 19.51 9.19
CA GLN A 91 -13.53 20.32 10.28
C GLN A 91 -14.40 21.47 9.78
N TYR A 92 -13.99 22.16 8.71
CA TYR A 92 -14.77 23.21 8.09
C TYR A 92 -16.13 22.71 7.60
N TYR A 93 -16.18 21.47 7.08
CA TYR A 93 -17.43 20.81 6.66
C TYR A 93 -18.10 19.98 7.75
N HIS A 94 -17.69 20.13 9.02
CA HIS A 94 -18.24 19.41 10.17
C HIS A 94 -18.14 17.87 10.09
N SER A 95 -17.16 17.35 9.35
CA SER A 95 -16.85 15.93 9.30
C SER A 95 -15.63 15.58 10.16
N SER A 96 -15.62 14.36 10.69
CA SER A 96 -14.54 13.83 11.53
C SER A 96 -14.20 12.40 11.08
N PRO A 97 -13.46 12.24 9.99
CA PRO A 97 -13.15 10.93 9.47
C PRO A 97 -12.21 10.15 10.38
N GLN A 98 -12.46 8.84 10.47
CA GLN A 98 -11.59 7.89 11.15
C GLN A 98 -10.52 7.38 10.19
N PHE A 99 -9.27 7.34 10.65
CA PHE A 99 -8.18 6.71 9.92
C PHE A 99 -8.13 5.20 10.18
N LEU A 100 -7.99 4.43 9.11
CA LEU A 100 -7.69 3.01 9.12
C LEU A 100 -6.39 2.80 8.36
N CYS A 101 -5.43 2.10 8.95
CA CYS A 101 -4.13 1.89 8.33
C CYS A 101 -3.83 0.39 8.24
N SER A 102 -3.37 -0.07 7.08
CA SER A 102 -2.72 -1.37 6.92
C SER A 102 -1.22 -1.20 6.72
N SER A 103 -0.44 -2.16 7.15
CA SER A 103 1.03 -2.12 7.03
C SER A 103 1.60 -3.53 7.01
N ALA A 104 2.72 -3.71 6.31
CA ALA A 104 3.57 -4.87 6.55
C ALA A 104 4.11 -4.86 7.98
N THR A 105 4.71 -5.98 8.40
CA THR A 105 5.33 -6.11 9.72
C THR A 105 6.48 -5.11 9.88
N ILE A 106 6.33 -4.18 10.80
CA ILE A 106 7.33 -3.18 11.18
C ILE A 106 7.40 -3.07 12.70
N ALA A 107 8.53 -2.61 13.22
CA ALA A 107 8.77 -2.54 14.67
C ALA A 107 7.87 -1.52 15.39
N ASN A 108 7.44 -0.46 14.72
CA ASN A 108 6.76 0.68 15.34
C ASN A 108 5.54 1.19 14.55
N PRO A 109 4.54 0.33 14.25
CA PRO A 109 3.42 0.71 13.38
C PRO A 109 2.57 1.85 13.96
N VAL A 110 2.26 1.82 15.25
CA VAL A 110 1.45 2.84 15.92
C VAL A 110 2.13 4.20 15.94
N GLU A 111 3.44 4.22 16.20
CA GLU A 111 4.21 5.48 16.19
C GLU A 111 4.23 6.11 14.81
N LEU A 112 4.45 5.29 13.77
CA LEU A 112 4.44 5.76 12.38
C LEU A 112 3.06 6.31 11.99
N ALA A 113 1.99 5.56 12.28
CA ALA A 113 0.62 5.98 12.02
C ALA A 113 0.31 7.32 12.71
N LYS A 114 0.66 7.47 13.98
CA LYS A 114 0.48 8.71 14.74
C LYS A 114 1.25 9.89 14.13
N LYS A 115 2.49 9.67 13.68
CA LYS A 115 3.31 10.72 13.03
C LYS A 115 2.72 11.16 11.70
N VAL A 116 2.23 10.22 10.89
CA VAL A 116 1.67 10.50 9.56
C VAL A 116 0.27 11.10 9.66
N CYS A 117 -0.62 10.52 10.46
CA CYS A 117 -2.03 10.91 10.51
C CYS A 117 -2.34 11.97 11.58
N GLY A 118 -1.46 12.15 12.58
CA GLY A 118 -1.66 13.16 13.62
C GLY A 118 -2.69 12.79 14.70
N THR A 119 -3.12 11.53 14.78
CA THR A 119 -4.10 11.03 15.76
C THR A 119 -3.60 9.76 16.44
N ALA A 120 -4.25 9.34 17.52
CA ALA A 120 -3.95 8.09 18.21
C ALA A 120 -4.50 6.89 17.44
N PHE A 121 -3.81 5.74 17.58
CA PHE A 121 -4.19 4.47 16.95
C PHE A 121 -4.17 3.35 17.97
N SER A 122 -5.08 2.40 17.78
CA SER A 122 -5.04 1.08 18.42
C SER A 122 -4.48 0.08 17.43
N LEU A 123 -3.57 -0.78 17.88
CA LEU A 123 -2.95 -1.82 17.06
C LEU A 123 -3.79 -3.09 17.11
N ILE A 124 -4.03 -3.66 15.93
CA ILE A 124 -4.63 -4.99 15.77
C ILE A 124 -3.53 -5.89 15.19
N GLU A 125 -2.96 -6.75 16.02
CA GLU A 125 -1.89 -7.68 15.61
C GLU A 125 -2.40 -9.09 15.31
N LYS A 126 -3.47 -9.48 15.96
CA LYS A 126 -4.03 -10.84 15.82
C LYS A 126 -5.06 -10.82 14.69
N ASP A 127 -4.68 -11.36 13.55
CA ASP A 127 -5.54 -11.45 12.39
C ASP A 127 -6.55 -12.62 12.44
N GLY A 128 -6.35 -13.57 13.37
CA GLY A 128 -7.22 -14.75 13.52
C GLY A 128 -7.04 -15.81 12.43
N SER A 129 -6.15 -15.60 11.46
CA SER A 129 -5.92 -16.55 10.37
C SER A 129 -5.08 -17.75 10.86
N PRO A 130 -5.40 -18.98 10.43
CA PRO A 130 -4.54 -20.12 10.69
C PRO A 130 -3.21 -19.93 9.97
N SER A 131 -2.11 -20.02 10.71
CA SER A 131 -0.76 -19.94 10.15
C SER A 131 -0.20 -21.36 9.98
N PRO A 132 0.17 -21.77 8.76
CA PRO A 132 0.88 -23.04 8.57
C PRO A 132 2.29 -22.96 9.15
N VAL A 133 2.88 -24.10 9.41
CA VAL A 133 4.29 -24.19 9.77
C VAL A 133 5.13 -23.63 8.62
N ARG A 134 6.03 -22.69 8.94
CA ARG A 134 6.94 -22.08 7.99
C ARG A 134 8.33 -22.59 8.21
N GLU A 135 8.98 -23.07 7.16
CA GLU A 135 10.37 -23.46 7.15
C GLU A 135 11.18 -22.41 6.41
N TYR A 136 12.22 -21.87 7.04
CA TYR A 136 13.15 -20.91 6.44
C TYR A 136 14.45 -21.63 6.11
N ARG A 137 14.84 -21.64 4.83
CA ARG A 137 16.10 -22.20 4.35
C ARG A 137 16.96 -21.09 3.81
N ILE A 138 18.13 -20.88 4.41
CA ILE A 138 19.16 -19.95 3.92
C ILE A 138 20.18 -20.77 3.15
N ILE A 139 20.30 -20.52 1.86
CA ILE A 139 21.19 -21.24 0.97
C ILE A 139 22.37 -20.36 0.60
N GLN A 140 23.58 -20.80 0.99
CA GLN A 140 24.81 -20.14 0.56
C GLN A 140 25.16 -20.65 -0.84
N PRO A 141 25.37 -19.75 -1.83
CA PRO A 141 25.79 -20.16 -3.16
C PRO A 141 27.08 -20.98 -3.14
N PRO A 142 27.19 -22.03 -3.97
CA PRO A 142 28.39 -22.84 -4.09
C PRO A 142 29.62 -22.04 -4.52
N GLU A 143 30.80 -22.55 -4.18
CA GLU A 143 32.08 -21.97 -4.58
C GLU A 143 32.41 -22.33 -6.03
N ILE A 144 32.96 -21.36 -6.75
CA ILE A 144 33.56 -21.59 -8.07
C ILE A 144 35.01 -21.98 -7.85
N LYS A 145 35.33 -23.25 -8.08
CA LYS A 145 36.68 -23.80 -7.96
C LYS A 145 37.34 -23.98 -9.32
N GLY A 146 38.60 -23.64 -9.41
CA GLY A 146 39.43 -23.92 -10.61
C GLY A 146 40.15 -25.24 -10.51
N HIS A 147 41.02 -25.51 -11.50
CA HIS A 147 41.73 -26.80 -11.66
C HIS A 147 42.63 -27.19 -10.48
N ASN A 148 43.02 -26.25 -9.65
CA ASN A 148 43.89 -26.47 -8.48
C ASN A 148 43.15 -26.25 -7.13
N ASP A 149 41.86 -26.56 -7.07
CA ASP A 149 40.99 -26.30 -5.92
C ASP A 149 41.00 -24.85 -5.41
N LYS A 150 41.59 -23.92 -6.16
CA LYS A 150 41.57 -22.52 -5.83
C LYS A 150 40.19 -21.94 -5.99
N VAL A 151 39.66 -21.32 -4.93
CA VAL A 151 38.36 -20.66 -4.95
C VAL A 151 38.48 -19.32 -5.65
N TYR A 152 37.74 -19.11 -6.72
CA TYR A 152 37.66 -17.85 -7.48
C TYR A 152 36.50 -16.97 -7.07
N GLY A 153 35.54 -17.48 -6.29
CA GLY A 153 34.36 -16.78 -5.85
C GLY A 153 33.20 -17.73 -5.58
N ARG A 154 32.01 -17.18 -5.60
CA ARG A 154 30.76 -17.97 -5.50
C ARG A 154 29.82 -17.64 -6.65
N TYR A 155 28.99 -18.60 -7.02
CA TYR A 155 27.93 -18.36 -7.99
C TYR A 155 27.00 -17.22 -7.51
N ALA A 156 26.42 -16.48 -8.46
CA ALA A 156 25.46 -15.46 -8.11
C ALA A 156 24.20 -16.10 -7.49
N ALA A 157 23.64 -15.50 -6.46
CA ALA A 157 22.43 -16.02 -5.81
C ALA A 157 21.26 -16.16 -6.80
N SER A 158 21.16 -15.25 -7.78
CA SER A 158 20.16 -15.33 -8.85
C SER A 158 20.32 -16.57 -9.74
N THR A 159 21.58 -17.00 -10.02
CA THR A 159 21.84 -18.21 -10.79
C THR A 159 21.40 -19.45 -10.02
N VAL A 160 21.81 -19.55 -8.75
CA VAL A 160 21.39 -20.68 -7.90
C VAL A 160 19.87 -20.73 -7.72
N ALA A 161 19.22 -19.59 -7.53
CA ALA A 161 17.78 -19.53 -7.45
C ALA A 161 17.10 -19.99 -8.77
N ALA A 162 17.64 -19.58 -9.93
CA ALA A 162 17.11 -19.99 -11.22
C ALA A 162 17.26 -21.52 -11.44
N ASP A 163 18.39 -22.11 -11.01
CA ASP A 163 18.62 -23.54 -11.11
C ASP A 163 17.67 -24.39 -10.25
N MET A 164 17.10 -23.81 -9.18
CA MET A 164 16.11 -24.48 -8.32
C MET A 164 14.69 -24.47 -8.90
N LEU A 165 14.36 -23.53 -9.79
CA LEU A 165 12.98 -23.37 -10.30
C LEU A 165 12.47 -24.62 -11.05
N PRO A 166 13.26 -25.31 -11.91
CA PRO A 166 12.79 -26.51 -12.59
C PRO A 166 12.35 -27.63 -11.64
N ASP A 167 13.04 -27.78 -10.51
CA ASP A 167 12.70 -28.83 -9.54
C ASP A 167 11.41 -28.49 -8.80
N LEU A 168 11.19 -27.24 -8.43
CA LEU A 168 9.92 -26.78 -7.84
C LEU A 168 8.73 -26.99 -8.79
N VAL A 169 8.94 -26.76 -10.09
CA VAL A 169 7.91 -27.02 -11.12
C VAL A 169 7.61 -28.51 -11.24
N LYS A 170 8.64 -29.38 -11.26
CA LYS A 170 8.47 -30.85 -11.31
C LYS A 170 7.71 -31.37 -10.08
N GLU A 171 7.97 -30.79 -8.92
CA GLU A 171 7.28 -31.13 -7.66
C GLU A 171 5.87 -30.53 -7.56
N GLN A 172 5.40 -29.83 -8.59
CA GLN A 172 4.09 -29.16 -8.65
C GLN A 172 3.85 -28.19 -7.47
N ARG A 173 4.91 -27.56 -6.98
CA ARG A 173 4.81 -26.57 -5.89
C ARG A 173 4.41 -25.21 -6.42
N HIS A 174 3.51 -24.55 -5.70
CA HIS A 174 3.24 -23.13 -5.92
C HIS A 174 4.36 -22.29 -5.29
N PHE A 175 4.99 -21.43 -6.07
CA PHE A 175 6.06 -20.56 -5.58
C PHE A 175 6.00 -19.18 -6.18
N ILE A 176 6.63 -18.22 -5.50
CA ILE A 176 6.90 -16.87 -6.00
C ILE A 176 8.41 -16.65 -5.89
N ALA A 177 9.05 -16.32 -7.00
CA ALA A 177 10.48 -15.98 -7.03
C ALA A 177 10.67 -14.46 -7.17
N PHE A 178 11.43 -13.87 -6.25
CA PHE A 178 11.82 -12.47 -6.30
C PHE A 178 13.26 -12.34 -6.73
N GLY A 179 13.50 -11.65 -7.83
CA GLY A 179 14.83 -11.37 -8.36
C GLY A 179 15.11 -9.87 -8.41
N LYS A 180 16.39 -9.49 -8.33
CA LYS A 180 16.79 -8.11 -8.54
C LYS A 180 16.82 -7.83 -10.05
N SER A 181 15.91 -6.98 -10.52
CA SER A 181 15.94 -6.53 -11.92
C SER A 181 17.20 -5.69 -12.17
N ARG A 182 17.93 -6.00 -13.25
CA ARG A 182 18.90 -5.06 -13.83
C ARG A 182 18.12 -4.16 -14.79
N ARG A 183 18.23 -2.85 -14.58
CA ARG A 183 17.81 -1.85 -15.56
C ARG A 183 18.82 -1.81 -16.70
#